data_9d51c30d5c3d0dfaaab77cb7999fd791
#
_entry.id   9d51c30d5c3d0dfaaab77cb7999fd791
#
_cell.length_a   1.000
_cell.length_b   1.000
_cell.length_c   1.000
_cell.angle_alpha   90.00
_cell.angle_beta   90.00
_cell.angle_gamma   90.00
#
_symmetry.space_group_name_H-M   'P 1'
#
loop_
_entity.id
_entity.type
_entity.pdbx_description
1 polymer ?
#
loop_
_entity_poly.entity_id
_entity_poly.type
_entity_poly.pdbx_seq_one_letter_code
_entity_poly.pdbx_strand_id
1 'polypeptide(L)'
;MANESIIGVDLGGTKVSIGRVESQRVTEHVSANITTKGEVGQIMSEIIAGIEQVFDPGISGIGIGVPSIVDVANGIVYNVQNIPSWKEVHVKKILEERFQKPVYVNNDANCFAVGEKYFGKGQKFRNLVGVTLGTGLGTGIIIDNRLYCGINCGAGEFGSISYKDRIIEYYCSGQFFENVHGVKGQQVYEKARQGDAGALEIFDEFGTHLGEAMKTILFAVDPEAIIIGGSVCRAYPFFEKAMWAKIETFPYRKTIDNLVIATSDHEHIAVLGAAALYFDAQRSAGA
;
A
#
# COMPACT_ATOMS: atom_id res chain seq x y z
N MET A 1 -16.08 5.29 15.15
CA MET A 1 -15.54 5.98 13.95
C MET A 1 -16.17 7.36 13.69
N ALA A 2 -17.37 7.64 14.12
CA ALA A 2 -18.06 8.89 13.69
C ALA A 2 -17.55 10.21 14.31
N ASN A 3 -16.76 10.18 15.40
CA ASN A 3 -16.33 11.39 16.12
C ASN A 3 -14.83 11.43 16.43
N GLU A 4 -14.03 10.58 15.81
CA GLU A 4 -12.58 10.57 16.07
C GLU A 4 -11.83 11.28 14.97
N SER A 5 -10.90 12.13 15.37
CA SER A 5 -9.97 12.81 14.49
C SER A 5 -8.60 12.13 14.62
N ILE A 6 -8.06 11.62 13.53
CA ILE A 6 -6.82 10.84 13.48
C ILE A 6 -5.89 11.48 12.46
N ILE A 7 -4.60 11.52 12.75
CA ILE A 7 -3.61 11.88 11.74
C ILE A 7 -3.10 10.62 11.04
N GLY A 8 -3.14 10.62 9.71
CA GLY A 8 -2.50 9.64 8.86
C GLY A 8 -1.24 10.23 8.22
N VAL A 9 -0.15 9.46 8.25
CA VAL A 9 1.14 9.83 7.67
C VAL A 9 1.56 8.73 6.70
N ASP A 10 1.75 9.07 5.45
CA ASP A 10 2.29 8.20 4.41
C ASP A 10 3.72 8.66 4.08
N LEU A 11 4.70 7.90 4.55
CA LEU A 11 6.12 8.17 4.31
C LEU A 11 6.55 7.45 3.02
N GLY A 12 6.66 8.18 1.94
CA GLY A 12 7.25 7.67 0.70
C GLY A 12 8.77 7.80 0.64
N GLY A 13 9.35 7.39 -0.48
CA GLY A 13 10.81 7.41 -0.68
C GLY A 13 11.45 8.81 -0.73
N THR A 14 10.68 9.87 -1.06
CA THR A 14 11.19 11.25 -1.21
C THR A 14 10.25 12.30 -0.67
N LYS A 15 9.05 11.91 -0.30
CA LYS A 15 7.98 12.78 0.18
C LYS A 15 7.27 12.14 1.35
N VAL A 16 6.73 12.96 2.21
CA VAL A 16 5.75 12.57 3.21
C VAL A 16 4.43 13.25 2.90
N SER A 17 3.34 12.48 2.99
CA SER A 17 1.96 12.96 2.83
C SER A 17 1.24 12.78 4.15
N ILE A 18 0.67 13.84 4.68
CA ILE A 18 0.10 13.88 6.04
C ILE A 18 -1.30 14.47 5.95
N GLY A 19 -2.24 13.86 6.63
CA GLY A 19 -3.60 14.39 6.66
C GLY A 19 -4.32 14.14 7.97
N ARG A 20 -5.17 15.08 8.35
CA ARG A 20 -6.17 14.88 9.39
C ARG A 20 -7.37 14.18 8.79
N VAL A 21 -7.78 13.10 9.42
CA VAL A 21 -8.89 12.24 8.96
C VAL A 21 -10.02 12.36 9.97
N GLU A 22 -11.17 12.84 9.50
CA GLU A 22 -12.40 12.99 10.25
C GLU A 22 -13.59 12.50 9.41
N SER A 23 -14.52 11.82 10.02
CA SER A 23 -15.72 11.32 9.32
C SER A 23 -15.38 10.59 8.00
N GLN A 24 -14.33 9.79 8.02
CA GLN A 24 -13.86 8.97 6.89
C GLN A 24 -13.28 9.78 5.70
N ARG A 25 -12.88 11.01 5.91
CA ARG A 25 -12.32 11.90 4.87
C ARG A 25 -11.08 12.62 5.40
N VAL A 26 -10.18 12.91 4.49
CA VAL A 26 -9.07 13.83 4.77
C VAL A 26 -9.61 15.25 4.75
N THR A 27 -9.60 15.92 5.90
CA THR A 27 -10.11 17.28 6.08
C THR A 27 -9.04 18.34 5.94
N GLU A 28 -7.81 17.99 6.31
CA GLU A 28 -6.62 18.82 6.11
C GLU A 28 -5.50 17.94 5.54
N HIS A 29 -4.72 18.46 4.62
CA HIS A 29 -3.67 17.71 3.94
C HIS A 29 -2.44 18.58 3.71
N VAL A 30 -1.27 18.01 4.03
CA VAL A 30 0.04 18.59 3.79
C VAL A 30 0.92 17.56 3.10
N SER A 31 1.69 17.99 2.13
CA SER A 31 2.72 17.17 1.50
C SER A 31 4.04 17.93 1.47
N ALA A 32 5.09 17.29 1.93
CA ALA A 32 6.43 17.85 1.99
C ALA A 32 7.48 16.90 1.43
N ASN A 33 8.56 17.46 0.87
CA ASN A 33 9.73 16.66 0.55
C ASN A 33 10.50 16.35 1.82
N ILE A 34 11.13 15.16 1.88
CA ILE A 34 12.05 14.77 2.94
C ILE A 34 13.48 14.75 2.43
N THR A 35 14.42 15.06 3.31
CA THR A 35 15.86 15.02 3.00
C THR A 35 16.36 13.58 3.12
N THR A 36 16.13 12.75 2.10
CA THR A 36 16.39 11.29 2.13
C THR A 36 17.80 10.88 2.52
N LYS A 37 18.79 11.75 2.29
CA LYS A 37 20.20 11.56 2.68
C LYS A 37 20.55 12.23 4.02
N GLY A 38 19.54 12.80 4.71
CA GLY A 38 19.70 13.43 6.01
C GLY A 38 19.89 12.42 7.15
N GLU A 39 20.30 12.91 8.27
CA GLU A 39 20.36 12.13 9.52
C GLU A 39 18.96 11.83 10.03
N VAL A 40 18.83 10.77 10.86
CA VAL A 40 17.54 10.36 11.45
C VAL A 40 16.80 11.53 12.10
N GLY A 41 17.51 12.34 12.91
CA GLY A 41 16.91 13.48 13.61
C GLY A 41 16.37 14.55 12.68
N GLN A 42 17.04 14.81 11.55
CA GLN A 42 16.59 15.78 10.55
C GLN A 42 15.28 15.29 9.89
N ILE A 43 15.24 14.06 9.42
CA ILE A 43 14.08 13.50 8.74
C ILE A 43 12.88 13.42 9.71
N MET A 44 13.11 12.99 10.96
CA MET A 44 12.06 12.99 11.97
C MET A 44 11.54 14.40 12.27
N SER A 45 12.41 15.41 12.27
CA SER A 45 11.99 16.81 12.44
C SER A 45 11.14 17.32 11.29
N GLU A 46 11.43 16.91 10.05
CA GLU A 46 10.64 17.23 8.86
C GLU A 46 9.23 16.58 8.94
N ILE A 47 9.15 15.32 9.38
CA ILE A 47 7.87 14.62 9.59
C ILE A 47 7.07 15.29 10.72
N ILE A 48 7.71 15.58 11.84
CA ILE A 48 7.08 16.26 12.98
C ILE A 48 6.53 17.62 12.56
N ALA A 49 7.32 18.43 11.84
CA ALA A 49 6.89 19.73 11.35
C ALA A 49 5.68 19.64 10.40
N GLY A 50 5.59 18.56 9.60
CA GLY A 50 4.41 18.31 8.79
C GLY A 50 3.18 17.91 9.61
N ILE A 51 3.35 17.06 10.62
CA ILE A 51 2.27 16.66 11.53
C ILE A 51 1.74 17.88 12.29
N GLU A 52 2.62 18.77 12.77
CA GLU A 52 2.24 20.00 13.53
C GLU A 52 1.30 20.92 12.73
N GLN A 53 1.38 20.93 11.39
CA GLN A 53 0.52 21.76 10.55
C GLN A 53 -0.95 21.32 10.55
N VAL A 54 -1.21 20.03 10.84
CA VAL A 54 -2.57 19.47 10.88
C VAL A 54 -2.95 18.98 12.29
N PHE A 55 -2.08 19.17 13.28
CA PHE A 55 -2.29 18.70 14.63
C PHE A 55 -3.28 19.58 15.39
N ASP A 56 -4.17 18.94 16.13
CA ASP A 56 -5.06 19.56 17.10
C ASP A 56 -5.05 18.73 18.40
N PRO A 57 -5.13 19.35 19.59
CA PRO A 57 -5.16 18.62 20.86
C PRO A 57 -6.28 17.57 20.98
N GLY A 58 -7.37 17.71 20.22
CA GLY A 58 -8.49 16.76 20.16
C GLY A 58 -8.21 15.51 19.33
N ILE A 59 -7.06 15.41 18.67
CA ILE A 59 -6.65 14.21 17.91
C ILE A 59 -6.60 12.98 18.82
N SER A 60 -7.19 11.87 18.38
CA SER A 60 -7.24 10.59 19.13
C SER A 60 -5.96 9.76 18.96
N GLY A 61 -5.25 9.90 17.85
CA GLY A 61 -4.02 9.14 17.57
C GLY A 61 -3.39 9.48 16.23
N ILE A 62 -2.23 8.88 15.97
CA ILE A 62 -1.45 9.05 14.74
C ILE A 62 -1.14 7.68 14.17
N GLY A 63 -1.44 7.46 12.90
CA GLY A 63 -1.00 6.29 12.15
C GLY A 63 0.06 6.68 11.11
N ILE A 64 1.07 5.86 10.92
CA ILE A 64 2.13 6.10 9.94
C ILE A 64 2.44 4.84 9.13
N GLY A 65 2.36 4.97 7.81
CA GLY A 65 2.83 3.99 6.83
C GLY A 65 4.25 4.29 6.40
N VAL A 66 5.11 3.27 6.36
CA VAL A 66 6.51 3.39 5.96
C VAL A 66 6.89 2.30 4.94
N PRO A 67 7.77 2.59 3.96
CA PRO A 67 8.14 1.62 2.92
C PRO A 67 9.23 0.66 3.43
N SER A 68 8.93 -0.12 4.47
CA SER A 68 9.90 -1.03 5.09
C SER A 68 9.25 -2.05 6.03
N ILE A 69 10.08 -2.97 6.54
CA ILE A 69 9.72 -3.89 7.63
C ILE A 69 9.64 -3.13 8.95
N VAL A 70 8.61 -3.43 9.73
CA VAL A 70 8.29 -2.76 10.99
C VAL A 70 8.13 -3.79 12.11
N ASP A 71 8.75 -3.56 13.25
CA ASP A 71 8.29 -4.13 14.51
C ASP A 71 7.01 -3.37 14.92
N VAL A 72 5.87 -3.93 14.56
CA VAL A 72 4.55 -3.27 14.74
C VAL A 72 4.24 -3.02 16.23
N ALA A 73 4.65 -3.92 17.12
CA ALA A 73 4.38 -3.80 18.55
C ALA A 73 5.11 -2.60 19.16
N ASN A 74 6.38 -2.43 18.82
CA ASN A 74 7.25 -1.39 19.33
C ASN A 74 7.31 -0.14 18.43
N GLY A 75 6.79 -0.24 17.18
CA GLY A 75 6.83 0.83 16.19
C GLY A 75 8.25 1.19 15.77
N ILE A 76 9.10 0.16 15.63
CA ILE A 76 10.49 0.32 15.19
C ILE A 76 10.56 0.00 13.71
N VAL A 77 11.15 0.90 12.94
CA VAL A 77 11.33 0.78 11.49
C VAL A 77 12.75 0.36 11.17
N TYR A 78 12.91 -0.65 10.30
CA TYR A 78 14.23 -1.20 9.95
C TYR A 78 14.55 -1.03 8.46
N ASN A 79 15.79 -0.62 8.16
CA ASN A 79 16.41 -0.69 6.83
C ASN A 79 15.57 -0.09 5.69
N VAL A 80 15.14 1.16 5.81
CA VAL A 80 14.41 1.85 4.75
C VAL A 80 15.29 2.07 3.53
N GLN A 81 14.96 1.41 2.41
CA GLN A 81 15.80 1.38 1.21
C GLN A 81 16.17 2.77 0.68
N ASN A 82 15.23 3.70 0.67
CA ASN A 82 15.43 5.04 0.11
C ASN A 82 15.91 6.07 1.14
N ILE A 83 16.11 5.67 2.40
CA ILE A 83 16.58 6.53 3.49
C ILE A 83 17.74 5.81 4.21
N PRO A 84 18.98 5.93 3.73
CA PRO A 84 20.11 5.13 4.20
C PRO A 84 20.44 5.27 5.69
N SER A 85 20.08 6.39 6.31
CA SER A 85 20.27 6.62 7.75
C SER A 85 19.25 5.85 8.63
N TRP A 86 18.11 5.42 8.05
CA TRP A 86 17.06 4.70 8.78
C TRP A 86 17.35 3.20 8.81
N LYS A 87 18.33 2.78 9.60
CA LYS A 87 18.65 1.36 9.82
C LYS A 87 17.82 0.76 10.95
N GLU A 88 17.64 1.52 12.03
CA GLU A 88 16.76 1.23 13.15
C GLU A 88 16.26 2.55 13.73
N VAL A 89 14.97 2.82 13.63
CA VAL A 89 14.38 4.08 14.10
C VAL A 89 13.12 3.79 14.92
N HIS A 90 13.10 4.26 16.15
CA HIS A 90 11.98 4.12 17.10
C HIS A 90 10.90 5.17 16.83
N VAL A 91 10.27 5.10 15.68
CA VAL A 91 9.32 6.11 15.17
C VAL A 91 8.17 6.33 16.15
N LYS A 92 7.54 5.24 16.64
CA LYS A 92 6.43 5.31 17.59
C LYS A 92 6.84 6.09 18.83
N LYS A 93 7.96 5.72 19.46
CA LYS A 93 8.44 6.38 20.69
C LYS A 93 8.67 7.87 20.47
N ILE A 94 9.36 8.25 19.39
CA ILE A 94 9.68 9.64 19.08
C ILE A 94 8.39 10.48 18.90
N LEU A 95 7.41 9.96 18.18
CA LEU A 95 6.16 10.67 17.93
C LEU A 95 5.25 10.69 19.18
N GLU A 96 5.19 9.61 19.96
CA GLU A 96 4.43 9.56 21.22
C GLU A 96 5.01 10.54 22.26
N GLU A 97 6.34 10.64 22.38
CA GLU A 97 7.01 11.62 23.25
C GLU A 97 6.70 13.06 22.81
N ARG A 98 6.62 13.32 21.50
CA ARG A 98 6.36 14.68 20.97
C ARG A 98 4.90 15.10 21.09
N PHE A 99 3.97 14.22 20.74
CA PHE A 99 2.54 14.58 20.61
C PHE A 99 1.66 14.13 21.77
N GLN A 100 2.16 13.26 22.65
CA GLN A 100 1.41 12.67 23.78
C GLN A 100 0.11 11.99 23.32
N LYS A 101 0.17 11.32 22.15
CA LYS A 101 -0.92 10.59 21.53
C LYS A 101 -0.45 9.19 21.13
N PRO A 102 -1.33 8.17 21.14
CA PRO A 102 -0.95 6.84 20.67
C PRO A 102 -0.54 6.87 19.21
N VAL A 103 0.54 6.15 18.87
CA VAL A 103 1.09 6.07 17.52
C VAL A 103 1.12 4.62 17.04
N TYR A 104 0.68 4.40 15.81
CA TYR A 104 0.63 3.10 15.15
C TYR A 104 1.47 3.15 13.88
N VAL A 105 2.45 2.25 13.77
CA VAL A 105 3.39 2.20 12.64
C VAL A 105 3.22 0.89 11.90
N ASN A 106 3.12 0.94 10.57
CA ASN A 106 3.05 -0.27 9.74
C ASN A 106 3.69 -0.03 8.37
N ASN A 107 3.83 -1.10 7.60
CA ASN A 107 4.25 -1.03 6.21
C ASN A 107 3.19 -0.29 5.36
N ASP A 108 3.63 0.42 4.31
CA ASP A 108 2.77 1.23 3.43
C ASP A 108 1.72 0.40 2.66
N ALA A 109 2.08 -0.80 2.19
CA ALA A 109 1.13 -1.69 1.51
C ALA A 109 0.09 -2.26 2.50
N ASN A 110 0.46 -2.52 3.74
CA ASN A 110 -0.46 -2.86 4.81
C ASN A 110 -1.42 -1.69 5.09
N CYS A 111 -0.91 -0.46 5.14
CA CYS A 111 -1.76 0.73 5.26
C CYS A 111 -2.75 0.83 4.10
N PHE A 112 -2.32 0.59 2.86
CA PHE A 112 -3.23 0.55 1.71
C PHE A 112 -4.38 -0.44 1.91
N ALA A 113 -4.07 -1.69 2.30
CA ALA A 113 -5.09 -2.72 2.52
C ALA A 113 -6.07 -2.34 3.64
N VAL A 114 -5.57 -1.77 4.74
CA VAL A 114 -6.39 -1.27 5.85
C VAL A 114 -7.25 -0.09 5.39
N GLY A 115 -6.68 0.82 4.61
CA GLY A 115 -7.42 1.94 4.03
C GLY A 115 -8.60 1.47 3.17
N GLU A 116 -8.37 0.51 2.28
CA GLU A 116 -9.43 -0.09 1.47
C GLU A 116 -10.47 -0.83 2.32
N LYS A 117 -10.04 -1.48 3.39
CA LYS A 117 -10.94 -2.16 4.33
C LYS A 117 -11.85 -1.20 5.09
N TYR A 118 -11.33 -0.07 5.55
CA TYR A 118 -12.09 0.85 6.39
C TYR A 118 -12.82 1.93 5.62
N PHE A 119 -12.29 2.38 4.50
CA PHE A 119 -12.77 3.55 3.76
C PHE A 119 -13.06 3.29 2.28
N GLY A 120 -12.45 2.26 1.69
CA GLY A 120 -12.54 1.96 0.28
C GLY A 120 -13.52 0.86 -0.10
N LYS A 121 -13.22 0.21 -1.21
CA LYS A 121 -14.04 -0.88 -1.79
C LYS A 121 -13.99 -2.18 -0.99
N GLY A 122 -13.04 -2.29 -0.07
CA GLY A 122 -12.85 -3.45 0.80
C GLY A 122 -13.84 -3.59 1.95
N GLN A 123 -14.65 -2.56 2.25
CA GLN A 123 -15.49 -2.51 3.46
C GLN A 123 -16.40 -3.72 3.66
N LYS A 124 -16.98 -4.24 2.58
CA LYS A 124 -17.93 -5.36 2.62
C LYS A 124 -17.29 -6.75 2.71
N PHE A 125 -16.01 -6.89 2.42
CA PHE A 125 -15.31 -8.18 2.41
C PHE A 125 -14.62 -8.44 3.74
N ARG A 126 -14.73 -9.67 4.26
CA ARG A 126 -14.04 -10.08 5.48
C ARG A 126 -12.57 -10.41 5.23
N ASN A 127 -12.31 -10.99 4.06
CA ASN A 127 -10.99 -11.43 3.64
C ASN A 127 -10.66 -10.77 2.30
N LEU A 128 -9.64 -9.96 2.27
CA LEU A 128 -9.19 -9.30 1.04
C LEU A 128 -7.68 -9.13 1.01
N VAL A 129 -7.15 -8.95 -0.18
CA VAL A 129 -5.76 -8.54 -0.39
C VAL A 129 -5.75 -7.20 -1.11
N GLY A 130 -5.09 -6.22 -0.50
CA GLY A 130 -4.74 -4.97 -1.17
C GLY A 130 -3.43 -5.16 -1.93
N VAL A 131 -3.39 -4.75 -3.19
CA VAL A 131 -2.20 -4.83 -4.07
C VAL A 131 -1.85 -3.43 -4.54
N THR A 132 -0.67 -2.95 -4.23
CA THR A 132 -0.17 -1.66 -4.73
C THR A 132 0.78 -1.89 -5.90
N LEU A 133 0.44 -1.34 -7.06
CA LEU A 133 1.25 -1.36 -8.28
C LEU A 133 1.83 0.04 -8.52
N GLY A 134 3.05 0.23 -8.07
CA GLY A 134 3.83 1.46 -8.22
C GLY A 134 5.20 1.18 -8.80
N THR A 135 6.25 1.77 -8.24
CA THR A 135 7.65 1.39 -8.53
C THR A 135 7.86 -0.09 -8.22
N GLY A 136 7.32 -0.57 -7.08
CA GLY A 136 7.30 -1.98 -6.70
C GLY A 136 5.88 -2.57 -6.75
N LEU A 137 5.78 -3.83 -6.28
CA LEU A 137 4.55 -4.53 -6.00
C LEU A 137 4.49 -4.81 -4.49
N GLY A 138 3.65 -4.06 -3.79
CA GLY A 138 3.36 -4.28 -2.37
C GLY A 138 1.99 -4.93 -2.16
N THR A 139 1.84 -5.67 -1.08
CA THR A 139 0.56 -6.29 -0.74
C THR A 139 0.31 -6.26 0.76
N GLY A 140 -0.95 -6.03 1.14
CA GLY A 140 -1.42 -6.14 2.51
C GLY A 140 -2.60 -7.11 2.58
N ILE A 141 -2.68 -7.88 3.65
CA ILE A 141 -3.66 -8.97 3.80
C ILE A 141 -4.63 -8.64 4.92
N ILE A 142 -5.91 -8.69 4.63
CA ILE A 142 -6.99 -8.61 5.62
C ILE A 142 -7.62 -10.00 5.77
N ILE A 143 -7.64 -10.54 6.99
CA ILE A 143 -8.30 -11.81 7.35
C ILE A 143 -9.29 -11.52 8.48
N ASP A 144 -10.51 -12.00 8.34
CA ASP A 144 -11.58 -11.80 9.33
C ASP A 144 -11.75 -10.33 9.78
N ASN A 145 -11.72 -9.43 8.80
CA ASN A 145 -11.81 -7.97 8.97
C ASN A 145 -10.64 -7.31 9.70
N ARG A 146 -9.48 -7.97 9.84
CA ARG A 146 -8.29 -7.47 10.53
C ARG A 146 -7.06 -7.56 9.64
N LEU A 147 -6.16 -6.62 9.82
CA LEU A 147 -4.86 -6.67 9.17
C LEU A 147 -4.04 -7.86 9.69
N TYR A 148 -3.53 -8.66 8.77
CA TYR A 148 -2.60 -9.75 9.04
C TYR A 148 -1.20 -9.39 8.57
N CYS A 149 -0.33 -9.00 9.49
CA CYS A 149 1.07 -8.62 9.19
C CYS A 149 2.05 -9.80 9.31
N GLY A 150 1.62 -10.95 9.85
CA GLY A 150 2.57 -11.95 10.35
C GLY A 150 3.31 -11.47 11.60
N ILE A 151 4.28 -12.25 12.06
CA ILE A 151 5.01 -11.95 13.30
C ILE A 151 6.03 -10.81 13.10
N ASN A 152 6.63 -10.72 11.91
CA ASN A 152 7.72 -9.79 11.61
C ASN A 152 7.30 -8.74 10.54
N CYS A 153 6.02 -8.45 10.41
CA CYS A 153 5.48 -7.56 9.36
C CYS A 153 5.84 -7.96 7.92
N GLY A 154 6.14 -9.24 7.69
CA GLY A 154 6.54 -9.77 6.37
C GLY A 154 5.44 -10.58 5.68
N ALA A 155 4.23 -10.64 6.24
CA ALA A 155 3.12 -11.30 5.55
C ALA A 155 2.70 -10.46 4.34
N GLY A 156 2.50 -11.12 3.21
CA GLY A 156 2.09 -10.42 2.00
C GLY A 156 3.24 -10.01 1.07
N GLU A 157 4.50 -10.35 1.34
CA GLU A 157 5.64 -10.04 0.47
C GLU A 157 5.62 -10.86 -0.85
N PHE A 158 4.45 -10.90 -1.53
CA PHE A 158 4.27 -11.64 -2.78
C PHE A 158 5.17 -11.13 -3.91
N GLY A 159 5.51 -9.85 -3.92
CA GLY A 159 6.43 -9.27 -4.89
C GLY A 159 7.82 -9.92 -4.90
N SER A 160 8.25 -10.42 -3.74
CA SER A 160 9.57 -11.03 -3.53
C SER A 160 9.63 -12.53 -3.88
N ILE A 161 8.50 -13.15 -4.23
CA ILE A 161 8.46 -14.57 -4.61
C ILE A 161 9.15 -14.77 -5.96
N SER A 162 9.94 -15.84 -6.07
CA SER A 162 10.61 -16.22 -7.31
C SER A 162 9.61 -16.47 -8.44
N TYR A 163 9.85 -15.86 -9.59
CA TYR A 163 9.00 -15.97 -10.78
C TYR A 163 9.85 -15.89 -12.04
N LYS A 164 9.73 -16.88 -12.91
CA LYS A 164 10.62 -17.05 -14.07
C LYS A 164 12.11 -17.03 -13.62
N ASP A 165 12.91 -16.13 -14.15
CA ASP A 165 14.32 -15.96 -13.84
C ASP A 165 14.59 -14.85 -12.80
N ARG A 166 13.52 -14.23 -12.25
CA ARG A 166 13.58 -13.13 -11.28
C ARG A 166 12.57 -13.34 -10.15
N ILE A 167 11.94 -12.25 -9.74
CA ILE A 167 10.85 -12.20 -8.76
C ILE A 167 9.57 -11.64 -9.39
N ILE A 168 8.43 -11.83 -8.75
CA ILE A 168 7.13 -11.33 -9.23
C ILE A 168 7.19 -9.82 -9.48
N GLU A 169 7.75 -9.03 -8.58
CA GLU A 169 7.82 -7.57 -8.70
C GLU A 169 8.51 -7.11 -9.99
N TYR A 170 9.55 -7.82 -10.43
CA TYR A 170 10.27 -7.48 -11.66
C TYR A 170 9.37 -7.44 -12.90
N TYR A 171 8.37 -8.34 -12.95
CA TYR A 171 7.43 -8.50 -14.06
C TYR A 171 6.06 -7.85 -13.81
N CYS A 172 5.71 -7.54 -12.56
CA CYS A 172 4.36 -7.14 -12.17
C CYS A 172 4.31 -5.76 -11.47
N SER A 173 5.33 -4.93 -11.66
CA SER A 173 5.35 -3.55 -11.15
C SER A 173 5.64 -2.53 -12.25
N GLY A 174 5.70 -1.26 -11.90
CA GLY A 174 6.10 -0.19 -12.83
C GLY A 174 7.49 -0.37 -13.43
N GLN A 175 8.36 -1.14 -12.77
CA GLN A 175 9.70 -1.47 -13.28
C GLN A 175 9.67 -2.41 -14.51
N PHE A 176 8.60 -3.18 -14.71
CA PHE A 176 8.45 -4.08 -15.85
C PHE A 176 8.76 -3.40 -17.20
N PHE A 177 8.23 -2.20 -17.39
CA PHE A 177 8.34 -1.47 -18.65
C PHE A 177 9.80 -1.13 -19.00
N GLU A 178 10.60 -0.73 -18.01
CA GLU A 178 12.02 -0.47 -18.22
C GLU A 178 12.86 -1.75 -18.22
N ASN A 179 12.58 -2.66 -17.32
CA ASN A 179 13.37 -3.88 -17.14
C ASN A 179 13.24 -4.85 -18.31
N VAL A 180 12.05 -5.00 -18.89
CA VAL A 180 11.76 -5.98 -19.95
C VAL A 180 11.82 -5.33 -21.33
N HIS A 181 11.28 -4.12 -21.47
CA HIS A 181 11.14 -3.44 -22.76
C HIS A 181 12.05 -2.24 -22.97
N GLY A 182 12.80 -1.79 -21.95
CA GLY A 182 13.67 -0.63 -22.04
C GLY A 182 12.97 0.70 -22.28
N VAL A 183 11.66 0.79 -21.92
CA VAL A 183 10.81 1.97 -22.15
C VAL A 183 10.15 2.43 -20.84
N LYS A 184 9.90 3.73 -20.73
CA LYS A 184 9.22 4.27 -19.54
C LYS A 184 7.74 3.91 -19.56
N GLY A 185 7.20 3.38 -18.45
CA GLY A 185 5.80 2.99 -18.34
C GLY A 185 4.82 4.12 -18.69
N GLN A 186 5.15 5.38 -18.35
CA GLN A 186 4.34 6.54 -18.74
C GLN A 186 4.23 6.70 -20.26
N GLN A 187 5.30 6.49 -21.00
CA GLN A 187 5.29 6.58 -22.47
C GLN A 187 4.45 5.47 -23.10
N VAL A 188 4.54 4.25 -22.55
CA VAL A 188 3.71 3.12 -22.98
C VAL A 188 2.24 3.42 -22.73
N TYR A 189 1.90 3.95 -21.55
CA TYR A 189 0.54 4.35 -21.21
C TYR A 189 -0.03 5.41 -22.16
N GLU A 190 0.73 6.45 -22.48
CA GLU A 190 0.30 7.50 -23.40
C GLU A 190 0.05 6.98 -24.81
N LYS A 191 0.92 6.10 -25.31
CA LYS A 191 0.74 5.44 -26.61
C LYS A 191 -0.46 4.49 -26.62
N ALA A 192 -0.65 3.69 -25.57
CA ALA A 192 -1.79 2.79 -25.45
C ALA A 192 -3.12 3.56 -25.47
N ARG A 193 -3.18 4.75 -24.83
CA ARG A 193 -4.34 5.66 -24.91
C ARG A 193 -4.65 6.14 -26.32
N GLN A 194 -3.66 6.17 -27.22
CA GLN A 194 -3.80 6.54 -28.61
C GLN A 194 -4.10 5.33 -29.52
N GLY A 195 -4.19 4.14 -28.95
CA GLY A 195 -4.46 2.90 -29.68
C GLY A 195 -3.23 2.29 -30.37
N ASP A 196 -2.01 2.65 -29.93
CA ASP A 196 -0.77 2.07 -30.47
C ASP A 196 -0.72 0.55 -30.17
N ALA A 197 -0.62 -0.26 -31.22
CA ALA A 197 -0.67 -1.72 -31.10
C ALA A 197 0.48 -2.27 -30.26
N GLY A 198 1.70 -1.76 -30.44
CA GLY A 198 2.87 -2.21 -29.68
C GLY A 198 2.75 -1.90 -28.19
N ALA A 199 2.20 -0.72 -27.83
CA ALA A 199 1.95 -0.38 -26.44
C ALA A 199 0.85 -1.25 -25.81
N LEU A 200 -0.18 -1.61 -26.56
CA LEU A 200 -1.22 -2.53 -26.11
C LEU A 200 -0.68 -3.95 -25.91
N GLU A 201 0.19 -4.44 -26.80
CA GLU A 201 0.88 -5.74 -26.64
C GLU A 201 1.73 -5.78 -25.35
N ILE A 202 2.44 -4.70 -25.03
CA ILE A 202 3.21 -4.59 -23.79
C ILE A 202 2.29 -4.69 -22.56
N PHE A 203 1.11 -4.05 -22.60
CA PHE A 203 0.14 -4.16 -21.50
C PHE A 203 -0.51 -5.54 -21.43
N ASP A 204 -0.74 -6.22 -22.54
CA ASP A 204 -1.22 -7.61 -22.54
C ASP A 204 -0.20 -8.56 -21.89
N GLU A 205 1.09 -8.38 -22.19
CA GLU A 205 2.16 -9.13 -21.53
C GLU A 205 2.20 -8.84 -20.03
N PHE A 206 2.17 -7.54 -19.63
CA PHE A 206 2.09 -7.15 -18.23
C PHE A 206 0.89 -7.79 -17.51
N GLY A 207 -0.29 -7.74 -18.13
CA GLY A 207 -1.51 -8.36 -17.60
C GLY A 207 -1.38 -9.86 -17.41
N THR A 208 -0.72 -10.54 -18.35
CA THR A 208 -0.45 -11.98 -18.25
C THR A 208 0.44 -12.31 -17.05
N HIS A 209 1.50 -11.54 -16.82
CA HIS A 209 2.36 -11.70 -15.65
C HIS A 209 1.61 -11.40 -14.35
N LEU A 210 0.85 -10.30 -14.33
CA LEU A 210 0.05 -9.93 -13.15
C LEU A 210 -0.99 -11.00 -12.82
N GLY A 211 -1.62 -11.63 -13.83
CA GLY A 211 -2.54 -12.74 -13.63
C GLY A 211 -1.89 -13.95 -12.95
N GLU A 212 -0.62 -14.26 -13.23
CA GLU A 212 0.12 -15.30 -12.50
C GLU A 212 0.40 -14.88 -11.05
N ALA A 213 0.73 -13.61 -10.81
CA ALA A 213 0.86 -13.09 -9.44
C ALA A 213 -0.46 -13.19 -8.67
N MET A 214 -1.60 -12.86 -9.29
CA MET A 214 -2.93 -13.02 -8.68
C MET A 214 -3.21 -14.48 -8.33
N LYS A 215 -2.88 -15.43 -9.20
CA LYS A 215 -3.03 -16.86 -8.90
C LYS A 215 -2.19 -17.29 -7.69
N THR A 216 -0.99 -16.74 -7.54
CA THR A 216 -0.15 -17.00 -6.36
C THR A 216 -0.84 -16.52 -5.08
N ILE A 217 -1.46 -15.33 -5.11
CA ILE A 217 -2.27 -14.81 -4.00
C ILE A 217 -3.47 -15.73 -3.73
N LEU A 218 -4.18 -16.17 -4.76
CA LEU A 218 -5.32 -17.08 -4.61
C LEU A 218 -4.91 -18.41 -3.95
N PHE A 219 -3.78 -19.00 -4.35
CA PHE A 219 -3.28 -20.22 -3.71
C PHE A 219 -2.90 -20.05 -2.24
N ALA A 220 -2.41 -18.86 -1.86
CA ALA A 220 -1.90 -18.61 -0.51
C ALA A 220 -2.97 -18.11 0.47
N VAL A 221 -3.95 -17.33 0.01
CA VAL A 221 -4.87 -16.59 0.88
C VAL A 221 -6.34 -16.91 0.60
N ASP A 222 -6.71 -17.28 -0.64
CA ASP A 222 -8.10 -17.50 -1.10
C ASP A 222 -9.06 -16.34 -0.66
N PRO A 223 -8.76 -15.08 -1.02
CA PRO A 223 -9.52 -13.93 -0.56
C PRO A 223 -10.85 -13.78 -1.32
N GLU A 224 -11.84 -13.12 -0.70
CA GLU A 224 -13.09 -12.70 -1.37
C GLU A 224 -12.85 -11.60 -2.41
N ALA A 225 -11.83 -10.76 -2.18
CA ALA A 225 -11.51 -9.66 -3.08
C ALA A 225 -10.01 -9.36 -3.15
N ILE A 226 -9.58 -8.87 -4.31
CA ILE A 226 -8.28 -8.23 -4.51
C ILE A 226 -8.54 -6.78 -4.94
N ILE A 227 -8.03 -5.82 -4.17
CA ILE A 227 -8.17 -4.39 -4.50
C ILE A 227 -6.80 -3.90 -5.00
N ILE A 228 -6.77 -3.40 -6.22
CA ILE A 228 -5.55 -2.94 -6.89
C ILE A 228 -5.46 -1.42 -6.80
N GLY A 229 -4.34 -0.90 -6.32
CA GLY A 229 -4.03 0.52 -6.27
C GLY A 229 -2.64 0.85 -6.82
N GLY A 230 -2.18 2.08 -6.58
CA GLY A 230 -0.90 2.57 -7.06
C GLY A 230 -0.94 3.19 -8.46
N SER A 231 0.17 3.76 -8.91
CA SER A 231 0.22 4.57 -10.13
C SER A 231 -0.07 3.79 -11.42
N VAL A 232 0.31 2.50 -11.48
CA VAL A 232 0.09 1.62 -12.65
C VAL A 232 -1.39 1.28 -12.81
N CYS A 233 -2.18 1.36 -11.74
CA CYS A 233 -3.61 1.07 -11.75
C CYS A 233 -4.40 1.92 -12.75
N ARG A 234 -3.92 3.12 -13.12
CA ARG A 234 -4.51 3.96 -14.16
C ARG A 234 -4.57 3.27 -15.53
N ALA A 235 -3.66 2.32 -15.77
CA ALA A 235 -3.61 1.54 -17.00
C ALA A 235 -4.47 0.26 -16.94
N TYR A 236 -5.23 0.03 -15.89
CA TYR A 236 -6.04 -1.17 -15.67
C TYR A 236 -6.85 -1.61 -16.92
N PRO A 237 -7.53 -0.70 -17.65
CA PRO A 237 -8.30 -1.09 -18.82
C PRO A 237 -7.46 -1.72 -19.96
N PHE A 238 -6.14 -1.48 -19.98
CA PHE A 238 -5.26 -2.02 -21.02
C PHE A 238 -4.74 -3.41 -20.70
N PHE A 239 -4.67 -3.81 -19.43
CA PHE A 239 -4.15 -5.11 -19.01
C PHE A 239 -5.18 -6.04 -18.35
N GLU A 240 -6.36 -5.54 -18.01
CA GLU A 240 -7.42 -6.28 -17.31
C GLU A 240 -7.77 -7.59 -18.03
N LYS A 241 -7.97 -7.53 -19.34
CA LYS A 241 -8.38 -8.70 -20.14
C LYS A 241 -7.35 -9.82 -20.10
N ALA A 242 -6.08 -9.51 -20.29
CA ALA A 242 -5.00 -10.49 -20.27
C ALA A 242 -4.79 -11.04 -18.85
N MET A 243 -4.89 -10.19 -17.82
CA MET A 243 -4.84 -10.59 -16.42
C MET A 243 -5.96 -11.61 -16.10
N TRP A 244 -7.21 -11.32 -16.46
CA TRP A 244 -8.33 -12.22 -16.21
C TRP A 244 -8.22 -13.52 -17.00
N ALA A 245 -7.81 -13.47 -18.28
CA ALA A 245 -7.58 -14.67 -19.08
C ALA A 245 -6.58 -15.64 -18.42
N LYS A 246 -5.59 -15.08 -17.70
CA LYS A 246 -4.65 -15.89 -16.95
C LYS A 246 -5.24 -16.39 -15.62
N ILE A 247 -5.99 -15.56 -14.89
CA ILE A 247 -6.68 -15.96 -13.66
C ILE A 247 -7.67 -17.08 -13.92
N GLU A 248 -8.39 -17.06 -15.03
CA GLU A 248 -9.35 -18.11 -15.42
C GLU A 248 -8.73 -19.49 -15.61
N THR A 249 -7.41 -19.59 -15.74
CA THR A 249 -6.68 -20.88 -15.73
C THR A 249 -6.47 -21.45 -14.32
N PHE A 250 -6.93 -20.77 -13.27
CA PHE A 250 -6.84 -21.27 -11.89
C PHE A 250 -7.67 -22.55 -11.71
N PRO A 251 -7.14 -23.59 -11.03
CA PRO A 251 -7.78 -24.89 -11.04
C PRO A 251 -9.10 -25.00 -10.25
N TYR A 252 -9.35 -24.05 -9.32
CA TYR A 252 -10.54 -24.08 -8.48
C TYR A 252 -11.59 -23.08 -8.98
N ARG A 253 -12.49 -23.53 -9.84
CA ARG A 253 -13.50 -22.68 -10.47
C ARG A 253 -14.34 -21.89 -9.49
N LYS A 254 -14.73 -22.48 -8.36
CA LYS A 254 -15.53 -21.82 -7.33
C LYS A 254 -14.83 -20.58 -6.74
N THR A 255 -13.51 -20.61 -6.57
CA THR A 255 -12.73 -19.43 -6.15
C THR A 255 -12.89 -18.30 -7.16
N ILE A 256 -12.77 -18.60 -8.47
CA ILE A 256 -12.86 -17.59 -9.52
C ILE A 256 -14.28 -17.01 -9.62
N ASP A 257 -15.31 -17.84 -9.51
CA ASP A 257 -16.72 -17.41 -9.60
C ASP A 257 -17.12 -16.44 -8.47
N ASN A 258 -16.42 -16.48 -7.33
CA ASN A 258 -16.67 -15.62 -6.18
C ASN A 258 -15.67 -14.47 -6.06
N LEU A 259 -14.58 -14.48 -6.82
CA LEU A 259 -13.52 -13.47 -6.72
C LEU A 259 -13.98 -12.11 -7.25
N VAL A 260 -13.76 -11.08 -6.47
CA VAL A 260 -13.91 -9.70 -6.90
C VAL A 260 -12.53 -9.05 -7.06
N ILE A 261 -12.21 -8.57 -8.26
CA ILE A 261 -11.05 -7.69 -8.47
C ILE A 261 -11.57 -6.30 -8.78
N ALA A 262 -11.08 -5.30 -8.04
CA ALA A 262 -11.46 -3.91 -8.22
C ALA A 262 -10.25 -2.99 -8.11
N THR A 263 -10.32 -1.83 -8.74
CA THR A 263 -9.31 -0.79 -8.62
C THR A 263 -9.69 0.21 -7.54
N SER A 264 -8.73 0.68 -6.76
CA SER A 264 -8.90 1.78 -5.82
C SER A 264 -9.24 3.07 -6.56
N ASP A 265 -10.16 3.84 -6.01
CA ASP A 265 -10.59 5.14 -6.55
C ASP A 265 -10.51 6.27 -5.50
N HIS A 266 -10.06 5.96 -4.29
CA HIS A 266 -9.88 6.95 -3.25
C HIS A 266 -8.62 7.78 -3.44
N GLU A 267 -8.80 9.08 -3.56
CA GLU A 267 -7.72 10.04 -3.37
C GLU A 267 -7.21 9.94 -1.93
N HIS A 268 -5.91 10.04 -1.72
CA HIS A 268 -5.26 9.94 -0.40
C HIS A 268 -5.46 8.61 0.34
N ILE A 269 -5.72 7.48 -0.36
CA ILE A 269 -5.94 6.18 0.29
C ILE A 269 -4.79 5.76 1.21
N ALA A 270 -3.55 6.11 0.90
CA ALA A 270 -2.39 5.82 1.74
C ALA A 270 -2.46 6.56 3.08
N VAL A 271 -2.84 7.85 3.07
CA VAL A 271 -3.05 8.66 4.29
C VAL A 271 -4.23 8.13 5.10
N LEU A 272 -5.35 7.82 4.43
CA LEU A 272 -6.52 7.19 5.05
C LEU A 272 -6.15 5.85 5.68
N GLY A 273 -5.35 5.04 4.97
CA GLY A 273 -4.89 3.75 5.44
C GLY A 273 -3.97 3.84 6.66
N ALA A 274 -3.05 4.78 6.65
CA ALA A 274 -2.23 5.06 7.82
C ALA A 274 -3.11 5.44 9.02
N ALA A 275 -4.07 6.36 8.87
CA ALA A 275 -5.01 6.69 9.93
C ALA A 275 -5.87 5.49 10.38
N ALA A 276 -6.23 4.60 9.45
CA ALA A 276 -7.04 3.41 9.75
C ALA A 276 -6.33 2.39 10.66
N LEU A 277 -4.99 2.44 10.78
CA LEU A 277 -4.25 1.62 11.74
C LEU A 277 -4.74 1.84 13.19
N TYR A 278 -5.16 3.05 13.51
CA TYR A 278 -5.78 3.35 14.80
C TYR A 278 -7.04 2.50 15.04
N PHE A 279 -7.93 2.45 14.07
CA PHE A 279 -9.19 1.69 14.20
C PHE A 279 -8.95 0.18 14.21
N ASP A 280 -7.99 -0.30 13.42
CA ASP A 280 -7.63 -1.73 13.37
C ASP A 280 -7.05 -2.19 14.71
N ALA A 281 -6.19 -1.40 15.33
CA ALA A 281 -5.62 -1.68 16.65
C ALA A 281 -6.69 -1.70 17.75
N GLN A 282 -7.67 -0.78 17.73
CA GLN A 282 -8.75 -0.77 18.73
C GLN A 282 -9.63 -2.02 18.64
N ARG A 283 -9.90 -2.53 17.44
CA ARG A 283 -10.64 -3.79 17.25
C ARG A 283 -9.86 -5.00 17.77
N SER A 284 -8.55 -4.97 17.67
CA SER A 284 -7.68 -6.05 18.15
C SER A 284 -7.60 -6.10 19.69
N ALA A 285 -7.74 -4.96 20.37
CA ALA A 285 -7.72 -4.88 21.83
C ALA A 285 -9.06 -5.28 22.49
N GLY A 286 -10.16 -5.29 21.75
CA GLY A 286 -11.51 -5.63 22.25
C GLY A 286 -11.98 -7.06 22.00
N ALA A 287 -11.11 -7.94 21.52
CA ALA A 287 -11.35 -9.36 21.27
C ALA A 287 -10.44 -10.24 22.10
#